data_035ec7854ec25e41de38c36cf5dfc6ac
#
_entry.id   035ec7854ec25e41de38c36cf5dfc6ac
#
_cell.length_a   1.000
_cell.length_b   1.000
_cell.length_c   1.000
_cell.angle_alpha   90.00
_cell.angle_beta   90.00
_cell.angle_gamma   90.00
#
_symmetry.space_group_name_H-M   'P 1'
#
loop_
_entity.id
_entity.type
_entity.pdbx_description
1 polymer ?
#
loop_
_entity_poly.entity_id
_entity_poly.type
_entity_poly.pdbx_seq_one_letter_code
_entity_poly.pdbx_strand_id
1 'polypeptide(L)'
;MAVAFHFINLKNLPWQDFLPVLTNKYKYDSKYERGNKMREAVKKYIAEHYEDYVKDLEALTNIDSGNGDREGTEAANKFVAEKMTAIGATTEFRYNDRACHLISRLKGTGKYTILLVAHVDTVFKKGEAARRPFRVDENNFAWGPGVGDDKATVVEVIYGLEALKAAGFDNFKEIIYSTNGEEEGGSKTAEDIVAELSQQSDFAIIMDVARPNWGIVTQRKGNAKYRVEVTGKGGHHGNASQSCANAIHQLAYTITELQKLASPMPGNPEDYTAAALKARGIVDAGQFIPQNTVNVGVIGSTNDKISVIPGDAFCEVNIRCFTIEEQQRIDAEVKALADKVVIPGTSIKITGGIVTGPMQKTAQAQKMVDVYKRIVKEEYGAEVNEWVAGGLTDGNRTAKFVPTLDALGVENYDEHTDHESVDLNTAVPRTTAFALTLAELAETF
;
A
#
# COMPACT_ATOMS: atom_id res chain seq x y z
N MET A 1 7.24 44.44 8.43
CA MET A 1 8.35 45.05 7.67
C MET A 1 7.85 45.24 6.25
N ALA A 2 7.76 46.50 5.82
CA ALA A 2 7.25 46.87 4.49
C ALA A 2 8.33 46.57 3.43
N VAL A 3 7.97 45.77 2.41
CA VAL A 3 8.84 45.52 1.26
C VAL A 3 8.66 46.71 0.32
N ALA A 4 9.72 47.51 0.15
CA ALA A 4 9.75 48.64 -0.75
C ALA A 4 9.78 48.14 -2.21
N PHE A 5 8.72 48.47 -2.98
CA PHE A 5 8.72 48.33 -4.43
C PHE A 5 9.64 49.39 -5.05
N HIS A 6 10.75 48.96 -5.65
CA HIS A 6 11.54 49.82 -6.52
C HIS A 6 10.80 49.96 -7.87
N PHE A 7 10.27 51.13 -8.13
CA PHE A 7 9.77 51.50 -9.47
C PHE A 7 10.96 51.66 -10.43
N ILE A 8 11.14 50.68 -11.31
CA ILE A 8 12.06 50.81 -12.44
C ILE A 8 11.43 51.77 -13.46
N ASN A 9 12.16 52.84 -13.80
CA ASN A 9 11.74 53.84 -14.73
C ASN A 9 11.87 53.30 -16.17
N LEU A 10 10.76 52.87 -16.79
CA LEU A 10 10.68 52.10 -18.04
C LEU A 10 10.75 52.97 -19.33
N LYS A 11 11.16 54.24 -19.25
CA LYS A 11 11.08 55.14 -20.42
C LYS A 11 12.20 55.00 -21.46
N ASN A 12 13.25 54.17 -21.24
CA ASN A 12 14.43 54.14 -22.11
C ASN A 12 14.89 52.72 -22.54
N LEU A 13 14.03 51.70 -22.54
CA LEU A 13 14.37 50.36 -23.06
C LEU A 13 13.76 50.14 -24.45
N PRO A 14 14.50 49.52 -25.41
CA PRO A 14 13.97 49.19 -26.73
C PRO A 14 12.81 48.20 -26.63
N TRP A 15 11.78 48.35 -27.45
CA TRP A 15 10.58 47.52 -27.50
C TRP A 15 10.87 46.00 -27.62
N GLN A 16 12.03 45.64 -28.16
CA GLN A 16 12.43 44.25 -28.34
C GLN A 16 12.71 43.50 -27.03
N ASP A 17 13.05 44.19 -25.94
CA ASP A 17 13.35 43.62 -24.64
C ASP A 17 12.08 43.38 -23.77
N PHE A 18 10.94 43.95 -24.17
CA PHE A 18 9.65 43.79 -23.49
C PHE A 18 8.88 42.54 -23.91
N LEU A 19 9.06 42.06 -25.14
CA LEU A 19 8.34 40.91 -25.67
C LEU A 19 8.52 39.63 -24.85
N PRO A 20 9.71 39.25 -24.37
CA PRO A 20 9.87 38.03 -23.55
C PRO A 20 9.23 38.15 -22.19
N VAL A 21 9.21 39.31 -21.54
CA VAL A 21 8.63 39.53 -20.21
C VAL A 21 7.09 39.52 -20.30
N LEU A 22 6.50 40.14 -21.29
CA LEU A 22 5.06 40.13 -21.52
C LEU A 22 4.57 38.74 -21.91
N THR A 23 5.26 38.06 -22.81
CA THR A 23 4.89 36.68 -23.23
C THR A 23 5.00 35.67 -22.09
N ASN A 24 5.98 35.80 -21.19
CA ASN A 24 6.08 34.95 -19.99
C ASN A 24 4.97 35.28 -18.99
N LYS A 25 4.63 36.54 -18.75
CA LYS A 25 3.55 36.94 -17.84
C LYS A 25 2.19 36.44 -18.34
N TYR A 26 1.87 36.62 -19.62
CA TYR A 26 0.62 36.14 -20.21
C TYR A 26 0.55 34.59 -20.25
N LYS A 27 1.66 33.91 -20.44
CA LYS A 27 1.71 32.43 -20.32
C LYS A 27 1.49 31.97 -18.89
N TYR A 28 2.04 32.68 -17.91
CA TYR A 28 1.89 32.35 -16.49
C TYR A 28 0.45 32.56 -16.03
N ASP A 29 -0.15 33.73 -16.35
CA ASP A 29 -1.53 34.04 -16.02
C ASP A 29 -2.50 33.03 -16.68
N SER A 30 -2.28 32.67 -17.94
CA SER A 30 -3.14 31.72 -18.67
C SER A 30 -3.00 30.27 -18.19
N LYS A 31 -1.86 29.87 -17.68
CA LYS A 31 -1.66 28.52 -17.07
C LYS A 31 -2.34 28.48 -15.70
N TYR A 32 -2.21 29.54 -14.90
CA TYR A 32 -2.85 29.66 -13.59
C TYR A 32 -4.38 29.65 -13.71
N GLU A 33 -4.94 30.43 -14.62
CA GLU A 33 -6.39 30.46 -14.88
C GLU A 33 -6.92 29.11 -15.37
N ARG A 34 -6.19 28.42 -16.25
CA ARG A 34 -6.55 27.07 -16.71
C ARG A 34 -6.49 26.05 -15.58
N GLY A 35 -5.47 26.09 -14.74
CA GLY A 35 -5.35 25.23 -13.57
C GLY A 35 -6.52 25.39 -12.60
N ASN A 36 -6.89 26.63 -12.28
CA ASN A 36 -8.04 26.91 -11.40
C ASN A 36 -9.36 26.44 -12.03
N LYS A 37 -9.57 26.66 -13.33
CA LYS A 37 -10.77 26.20 -14.04
C LYS A 37 -10.89 24.66 -14.03
N MET A 38 -9.78 23.96 -14.22
CA MET A 38 -9.74 22.50 -14.14
C MET A 38 -10.08 22.02 -12.73
N ARG A 39 -9.46 22.61 -11.68
CA ARG A 39 -9.74 22.27 -10.27
C ARG A 39 -11.23 22.42 -9.94
N GLU A 40 -11.85 23.55 -10.30
CA GLU A 40 -13.27 23.77 -10.06
C GLU A 40 -14.17 22.79 -10.85
N ALA A 41 -13.79 22.44 -12.09
CA ALA A 41 -14.53 21.46 -12.87
C ALA A 41 -14.47 20.05 -12.25
N VAL A 42 -13.31 19.63 -11.75
CA VAL A 42 -13.13 18.36 -11.03
C VAL A 42 -13.99 18.32 -9.76
N LYS A 43 -13.90 19.33 -8.92
CA LYS A 43 -14.68 19.43 -7.67
C LYS A 43 -16.17 19.37 -7.94
N LYS A 44 -16.63 20.14 -8.93
CA LYS A 44 -18.03 20.18 -9.33
C LYS A 44 -18.51 18.80 -9.81
N TYR A 45 -17.75 18.15 -10.69
CA TYR A 45 -18.11 16.84 -11.21
C TYR A 45 -18.30 15.82 -10.10
N ILE A 46 -17.31 15.68 -9.19
CA ILE A 46 -17.35 14.72 -8.11
C ILE A 46 -18.54 14.98 -7.17
N ALA A 47 -18.79 16.25 -6.84
CA ALA A 47 -19.92 16.61 -5.98
C ALA A 47 -21.27 16.32 -6.63
N GLU A 48 -21.43 16.59 -7.95
CA GLU A 48 -22.68 16.35 -8.68
C GLU A 48 -22.97 14.85 -8.90
N HIS A 49 -21.93 13.99 -8.85
CA HIS A 49 -22.06 12.53 -9.07
C HIS A 49 -21.92 11.71 -7.78
N TYR A 50 -22.02 12.35 -6.62
CA TYR A 50 -21.91 11.65 -5.32
C TYR A 50 -22.91 10.51 -5.15
N GLU A 51 -24.17 10.73 -5.54
CA GLU A 51 -25.20 9.69 -5.44
C GLU A 51 -24.94 8.51 -6.38
N ASP A 52 -24.35 8.74 -7.53
CA ASP A 52 -23.96 7.69 -8.45
C ASP A 52 -22.73 6.92 -7.93
N TYR A 53 -21.78 7.62 -7.29
CA TYR A 53 -20.69 6.99 -6.55
C TYR A 53 -21.22 6.00 -5.49
N VAL A 54 -22.21 6.40 -4.68
CA VAL A 54 -22.78 5.54 -3.64
C VAL A 54 -23.50 4.34 -4.23
N LYS A 55 -24.23 4.50 -5.35
CA LYS A 55 -24.88 3.37 -6.06
C LYS A 55 -23.85 2.39 -6.65
N ASP A 56 -22.77 2.91 -7.21
CA ASP A 56 -21.70 2.08 -7.75
C ASP A 56 -20.96 1.32 -6.66
N LEU A 57 -20.74 1.97 -5.51
CA LEU A 57 -20.19 1.31 -4.32
C LEU A 57 -21.13 0.22 -3.79
N GLU A 58 -22.44 0.47 -3.74
CA GLU A 58 -23.45 -0.54 -3.40
C GLU A 58 -23.38 -1.74 -4.35
N ALA A 59 -23.36 -1.48 -5.66
CA ALA A 59 -23.29 -2.52 -6.67
C ALA A 59 -22.04 -3.39 -6.52
N LEU A 60 -20.88 -2.76 -6.34
CA LEU A 60 -19.61 -3.46 -6.19
C LEU A 60 -19.52 -4.20 -4.84
N THR A 61 -20.01 -3.60 -3.74
CA THR A 61 -19.98 -4.22 -2.41
C THR A 61 -20.86 -5.47 -2.35
N ASN A 62 -21.98 -5.48 -3.07
CA ASN A 62 -22.90 -6.61 -3.13
C ASN A 62 -22.40 -7.75 -4.07
N ILE A 63 -21.24 -7.62 -4.70
CA ILE A 63 -20.56 -8.72 -5.40
C ILE A 63 -19.64 -9.43 -4.41
N ASP A 64 -19.91 -10.72 -4.12
CA ASP A 64 -18.93 -11.55 -3.39
C ASP A 64 -17.67 -11.71 -4.24
N SER A 65 -16.53 -11.31 -3.70
CA SER A 65 -15.22 -11.38 -4.36
C SER A 65 -14.12 -11.80 -3.38
N GLY A 66 -14.39 -12.83 -2.59
CA GLY A 66 -13.45 -13.32 -1.59
C GLY A 66 -12.15 -13.83 -2.20
N ASN A 67 -11.04 -13.67 -1.49
CA ASN A 67 -9.74 -14.19 -1.93
C ASN A 67 -9.82 -15.69 -2.28
N GLY A 68 -9.40 -16.03 -3.49
CA GLY A 68 -9.48 -17.38 -4.04
C GLY A 68 -10.81 -17.70 -4.76
N ASP A 69 -11.78 -16.77 -4.79
CA ASP A 69 -12.98 -16.87 -5.63
C ASP A 69 -12.76 -16.17 -6.97
N ARG A 70 -12.23 -16.92 -7.95
CA ARG A 70 -11.96 -16.39 -9.28
C ARG A 70 -13.20 -15.84 -9.97
N GLU A 71 -14.36 -16.48 -9.81
CA GLU A 71 -15.62 -16.04 -10.43
C GLU A 71 -16.08 -14.72 -9.81
N GLY A 72 -15.96 -14.58 -8.49
CA GLY A 72 -16.31 -13.37 -7.77
C GLY A 72 -15.40 -12.20 -8.13
N THR A 73 -14.08 -12.40 -8.15
CA THR A 73 -13.14 -11.37 -8.58
C THR A 73 -13.27 -11.01 -10.06
N GLU A 74 -13.67 -11.96 -10.93
CA GLU A 74 -14.02 -11.67 -12.32
C GLU A 74 -15.28 -10.81 -12.42
N ALA A 75 -16.32 -11.09 -11.62
CA ALA A 75 -17.55 -10.30 -11.63
C ALA A 75 -17.29 -8.85 -11.17
N ALA A 76 -16.50 -8.67 -10.10
CA ALA A 76 -16.09 -7.35 -9.62
C ALA A 76 -15.24 -6.60 -10.68
N ASN A 77 -14.28 -7.26 -11.29
CA ASN A 77 -13.44 -6.66 -12.33
C ASN A 77 -14.21 -6.37 -13.65
N LYS A 78 -15.29 -7.11 -13.97
CA LYS A 78 -16.18 -6.75 -15.08
C LYS A 78 -16.90 -5.44 -14.83
N PHE A 79 -17.38 -5.20 -13.61
CA PHE A 79 -17.96 -3.91 -13.22
C PHE A 79 -16.95 -2.77 -13.44
N VAL A 80 -15.72 -2.92 -12.96
CA VAL A 80 -14.66 -1.92 -13.16
C VAL A 80 -14.36 -1.71 -14.65
N ALA A 81 -14.25 -2.79 -15.43
CA ALA A 81 -13.96 -2.73 -16.86
C ALA A 81 -15.03 -1.96 -17.65
N GLU A 82 -16.31 -2.13 -17.32
CA GLU A 82 -17.42 -1.37 -17.92
C GLU A 82 -17.26 0.13 -17.69
N LYS A 83 -16.99 0.55 -16.45
CA LYS A 83 -16.76 1.96 -16.09
C LYS A 83 -15.52 2.52 -16.77
N MET A 84 -14.41 1.80 -16.74
CA MET A 84 -13.17 2.25 -17.39
C MET A 84 -13.30 2.34 -18.91
N THR A 85 -14.03 1.42 -19.54
CA THR A 85 -14.33 1.47 -20.99
C THR A 85 -15.18 2.71 -21.33
N ALA A 86 -16.14 3.07 -20.49
CA ALA A 86 -16.98 4.25 -20.70
C ALA A 86 -16.17 5.56 -20.73
N ILE A 87 -15.07 5.63 -20.00
CA ILE A 87 -14.15 6.76 -20.08
C ILE A 87 -13.08 6.62 -21.17
N GLY A 88 -13.13 5.58 -21.98
CA GLY A 88 -12.26 5.37 -23.15
C GLY A 88 -10.99 4.59 -22.88
N ALA A 89 -10.89 3.90 -21.75
CA ALA A 89 -9.79 2.98 -21.50
C ALA A 89 -9.95 1.68 -22.32
N THR A 90 -8.83 1.08 -22.68
CA THR A 90 -8.78 -0.31 -23.14
C THR A 90 -8.55 -1.20 -21.92
N THR A 91 -9.22 -2.35 -21.88
CA THR A 91 -9.20 -3.26 -20.73
C THR A 91 -8.66 -4.64 -21.12
N GLU A 92 -7.87 -5.23 -20.24
CA GLU A 92 -7.29 -6.57 -20.38
C GLU A 92 -7.52 -7.34 -19.08
N PHE A 93 -8.13 -8.54 -19.20
CA PHE A 93 -8.28 -9.45 -18.06
C PHE A 93 -7.13 -10.45 -18.04
N ARG A 94 -6.52 -10.64 -16.88
CA ARG A 94 -5.52 -11.68 -16.63
C ARG A 94 -6.02 -12.64 -15.58
N TYR A 95 -5.90 -13.92 -15.85
CA TYR A 95 -6.48 -14.99 -15.04
C TYR A 95 -5.40 -15.92 -14.51
N ASN A 96 -5.66 -16.42 -13.31
CA ASN A 96 -5.02 -17.62 -12.77
C ASN A 96 -6.09 -18.56 -12.19
N ASP A 97 -5.67 -19.63 -11.50
CA ASP A 97 -6.61 -20.60 -10.95
C ASP A 97 -7.47 -20.04 -9.80
N ARG A 98 -7.03 -18.94 -9.17
CA ARG A 98 -7.61 -18.38 -7.94
C ARG A 98 -8.27 -17.03 -8.13
N ALA A 99 -7.84 -16.26 -9.12
CA ALA A 99 -8.23 -14.85 -9.26
C ALA A 99 -8.34 -14.41 -10.71
N CYS A 100 -9.07 -13.33 -10.90
CA CYS A 100 -9.09 -12.50 -12.09
C CYS A 100 -8.53 -11.13 -11.74
N HIS A 101 -7.59 -10.63 -12.54
CA HIS A 101 -7.03 -9.29 -12.44
C HIS A 101 -7.46 -8.48 -13.67
N LEU A 102 -7.60 -7.16 -13.51
CA LEU A 102 -7.92 -6.26 -14.60
C LEU A 102 -6.81 -5.23 -14.78
N ILE A 103 -6.46 -4.95 -16.03
CA ILE A 103 -5.56 -3.86 -16.41
C ILE A 103 -6.34 -2.95 -17.35
N SER A 104 -6.56 -1.71 -16.95
CA SER A 104 -7.21 -0.67 -17.74
C SER A 104 -6.19 0.37 -18.15
N ARG A 105 -6.14 0.73 -19.44
CA ARG A 105 -5.16 1.67 -19.99
C ARG A 105 -5.87 2.85 -20.64
N LEU A 106 -5.64 4.04 -20.11
CA LEU A 106 -6.15 5.30 -20.63
C LEU A 106 -5.00 6.09 -21.25
N LYS A 107 -5.08 6.40 -22.53
CA LYS A 107 -4.06 7.17 -23.26
C LYS A 107 -4.34 8.67 -23.13
N GLY A 108 -3.29 9.45 -23.00
CA GLY A 108 -3.31 10.90 -22.97
C GLY A 108 -2.29 11.51 -23.92
N THR A 109 -2.00 12.79 -23.72
CA THR A 109 -1.12 13.61 -24.58
C THR A 109 0.16 14.06 -23.87
N GLY A 110 0.29 13.78 -22.59
CA GLY A 110 1.40 14.21 -21.73
C GLY A 110 2.62 13.31 -21.78
N LYS A 111 3.46 13.41 -20.74
CA LYS A 111 4.80 12.82 -20.69
C LYS A 111 4.88 11.54 -19.88
N TYR A 112 4.21 11.47 -18.73
CA TYR A 112 4.42 10.44 -17.74
C TYR A 112 3.40 9.31 -17.84
N THR A 113 3.89 8.08 -17.66
CA THR A 113 3.05 6.89 -17.45
C THR A 113 2.87 6.66 -15.96
N ILE A 114 1.62 6.58 -15.51
CA ILE A 114 1.23 6.53 -14.12
C ILE A 114 0.56 5.19 -13.84
N LEU A 115 1.02 4.47 -12.82
CA LEU A 115 0.39 3.24 -12.35
C LEU A 115 -0.51 3.55 -11.15
N LEU A 116 -1.78 3.22 -11.26
CA LEU A 116 -2.74 3.17 -10.15
C LEU A 116 -3.00 1.71 -9.82
N VAL A 117 -2.95 1.34 -8.55
CA VAL A 117 -3.22 -0.04 -8.10
C VAL A 117 -4.25 0.00 -6.98
N ALA A 118 -5.30 -0.79 -7.13
CA ALA A 118 -6.32 -1.07 -6.14
C ALA A 118 -6.61 -2.57 -6.16
N HIS A 119 -7.48 -3.09 -5.29
CA HIS A 119 -7.88 -4.48 -5.34
C HIS A 119 -9.40 -4.65 -5.21
N VAL A 120 -9.90 -5.78 -5.72
CA VAL A 120 -11.34 -6.11 -5.69
C VAL A 120 -11.65 -7.34 -4.84
N ASP A 121 -10.61 -8.08 -4.44
CA ASP A 121 -10.81 -9.21 -3.53
C ASP A 121 -10.98 -8.75 -2.08
N THR A 122 -11.51 -9.63 -1.26
CA THR A 122 -11.77 -9.38 0.16
C THR A 122 -11.39 -10.62 0.97
N VAL A 123 -11.21 -10.47 2.28
CA VAL A 123 -11.01 -11.60 3.21
C VAL A 123 -12.27 -12.45 3.41
N PHE A 124 -13.44 -11.99 2.94
CA PHE A 124 -14.72 -12.61 3.21
C PHE A 124 -15.04 -13.75 2.25
N LYS A 125 -15.82 -14.72 2.73
CA LYS A 125 -16.21 -15.89 1.94
C LYS A 125 -17.44 -15.60 1.08
N LYS A 126 -17.63 -16.38 0.04
CA LYS A 126 -18.83 -16.36 -0.80
C LYS A 126 -20.10 -16.50 0.04
N GLY A 127 -21.10 -15.65 -0.22
CA GLY A 127 -22.35 -15.54 0.54
C GLY A 127 -22.36 -14.42 1.57
N GLU A 128 -21.23 -13.75 1.77
CA GLU A 128 -21.11 -12.69 2.77
C GLU A 128 -21.89 -11.44 2.38
N ALA A 129 -21.90 -11.07 1.10
CA ALA A 129 -22.71 -9.96 0.61
C ALA A 129 -24.22 -10.18 0.84
N ALA A 130 -24.71 -11.42 0.74
CA ALA A 130 -26.09 -11.73 1.08
C ALA A 130 -26.35 -11.70 2.59
N ARG A 131 -25.38 -12.05 3.43
CA ARG A 131 -25.47 -11.99 4.90
C ARG A 131 -25.42 -10.57 5.42
N ARG A 132 -24.58 -9.73 4.87
CA ARG A 132 -24.36 -8.33 5.24
C ARG A 132 -24.43 -7.45 3.99
N PRO A 133 -25.61 -7.25 3.38
CA PRO A 133 -25.74 -6.42 2.20
C PRO A 133 -25.34 -4.98 2.50
N PHE A 134 -24.90 -4.29 1.47
CA PHE A 134 -24.57 -2.88 1.56
C PHE A 134 -25.72 -2.08 2.22
N ARG A 135 -25.37 -1.18 3.08
CA ARG A 135 -26.28 -0.19 3.68
C ARG A 135 -25.53 1.08 4.05
N VAL A 136 -26.24 2.19 4.04
CA VAL A 136 -25.74 3.46 4.58
C VAL A 136 -26.54 3.79 5.83
N ASP A 137 -25.87 4.23 6.88
CA ASP A 137 -26.50 4.63 8.13
C ASP A 137 -26.80 6.15 8.19
N GLU A 138 -27.40 6.58 9.28
CA GLU A 138 -27.80 7.97 9.55
C GLU A 138 -26.62 8.96 9.68
N ASN A 139 -25.42 8.47 9.95
CA ASN A 139 -24.18 9.24 10.02
C ASN A 139 -23.42 9.27 8.70
N ASN A 140 -24.01 8.72 7.63
CA ASN A 140 -23.42 8.59 6.31
C ASN A 140 -22.21 7.65 6.27
N PHE A 141 -22.22 6.58 7.12
CA PHE A 141 -21.29 5.48 6.98
C PHE A 141 -21.89 4.39 6.12
N ALA A 142 -21.13 3.90 5.16
CA ALA A 142 -21.45 2.72 4.38
C ALA A 142 -20.87 1.46 5.04
N TRP A 143 -21.66 0.37 5.04
CA TRP A 143 -21.33 -0.91 5.66
C TRP A 143 -21.49 -2.03 4.64
N GLY A 144 -20.65 -3.02 4.68
CA GLY A 144 -20.73 -4.21 3.82
C GLY A 144 -19.37 -4.90 3.68
N PRO A 145 -19.31 -6.11 3.08
CA PRO A 145 -18.05 -6.84 2.96
C PRO A 145 -17.12 -6.21 1.92
N GLY A 146 -15.92 -5.81 2.35
CA GLY A 146 -14.94 -5.14 1.49
C GLY A 146 -15.37 -3.72 1.09
N VAL A 147 -16.31 -3.10 1.81
CA VAL A 147 -16.80 -1.76 1.48
C VAL A 147 -15.70 -0.71 1.61
N GLY A 148 -14.81 -0.87 2.60
CA GLY A 148 -13.65 -0.01 2.83
C GLY A 148 -12.40 -0.59 2.20
N ASP A 149 -12.22 -1.89 2.32
CA ASP A 149 -11.04 -2.63 1.87
C ASP A 149 -11.41 -3.61 0.72
N ASP A 150 -11.38 -3.17 -0.53
CA ASP A 150 -10.89 -1.88 -1.04
C ASP A 150 -11.90 -1.25 -2.03
N LYS A 151 -13.19 -1.68 -1.97
CA LYS A 151 -14.20 -1.36 -3.01
C LYS A 151 -14.53 0.13 -3.09
N ALA A 152 -14.55 0.86 -1.96
CA ALA A 152 -14.77 2.31 -1.98
C ALA A 152 -13.63 3.03 -2.70
N THR A 153 -12.40 2.57 -2.53
CA THR A 153 -11.24 3.13 -3.21
C THR A 153 -11.23 2.78 -4.70
N VAL A 154 -11.69 1.58 -5.06
CA VAL A 154 -11.89 1.23 -6.48
C VAL A 154 -12.85 2.21 -7.15
N VAL A 155 -13.98 2.53 -6.51
CA VAL A 155 -14.96 3.50 -7.03
C VAL A 155 -14.38 4.92 -7.02
N GLU A 156 -13.59 5.29 -6.00
CA GLU A 156 -12.89 6.58 -5.93
C GLU A 156 -12.00 6.81 -7.16
N VAL A 157 -11.22 5.81 -7.59
CA VAL A 157 -10.37 5.91 -8.78
C VAL A 157 -11.22 6.16 -10.03
N ILE A 158 -12.33 5.44 -10.20
CA ILE A 158 -13.23 5.60 -11.34
C ILE A 158 -13.72 7.04 -11.41
N TYR A 159 -14.31 7.56 -10.33
CA TYR A 159 -14.88 8.92 -10.31
C TYR A 159 -13.82 10.02 -10.39
N GLY A 160 -12.62 9.79 -9.84
CA GLY A 160 -11.48 10.69 -10.02
C GLY A 160 -11.05 10.81 -11.48
N LEU A 161 -10.97 9.70 -12.20
CA LEU A 161 -10.61 9.67 -13.63
C LEU A 161 -11.73 10.23 -14.51
N GLU A 162 -13.00 9.96 -14.20
CA GLU A 162 -14.16 10.56 -14.87
C GLU A 162 -14.15 12.08 -14.73
N ALA A 163 -13.89 12.58 -13.52
CA ALA A 163 -13.83 14.01 -13.24
C ALA A 163 -12.70 14.71 -14.02
N LEU A 164 -11.52 14.09 -14.08
CA LEU A 164 -10.40 14.60 -14.89
C LEU A 164 -10.75 14.64 -16.37
N LYS A 165 -11.37 13.58 -16.90
CA LYS A 165 -11.83 13.56 -18.29
C LYS A 165 -12.89 14.61 -18.57
N ALA A 166 -13.88 14.78 -17.68
CA ALA A 166 -14.92 15.80 -17.79
C ALA A 166 -14.35 17.23 -17.72
N ALA A 167 -13.26 17.42 -16.95
CA ALA A 167 -12.52 18.68 -16.93
C ALA A 167 -11.61 18.91 -18.16
N GLY A 168 -11.55 17.96 -19.09
CA GLY A 168 -10.70 18.01 -20.29
C GLY A 168 -9.22 17.80 -19.99
N PHE A 169 -8.87 17.14 -18.91
CA PHE A 169 -7.48 16.84 -18.55
C PHE A 169 -7.02 15.53 -19.17
N ASP A 170 -5.98 15.60 -20.00
CA ASP A 170 -5.34 14.45 -20.66
C ASP A 170 -3.80 14.55 -20.68
N ASN A 171 -3.23 15.41 -19.82
CA ASN A 171 -1.80 15.71 -19.82
C ASN A 171 -0.98 14.63 -19.05
N PHE A 172 -1.23 13.36 -19.35
CA PHE A 172 -0.43 12.19 -19.01
C PHE A 172 -0.12 11.42 -20.30
N LYS A 173 0.92 10.63 -20.34
CA LYS A 173 1.20 9.74 -21.49
C LYS A 173 0.23 8.54 -21.46
N GLU A 174 0.12 7.90 -20.31
CA GLU A 174 -0.79 6.78 -20.07
C GLU A 174 -1.09 6.71 -18.56
N ILE A 175 -2.35 6.42 -18.22
CA ILE A 175 -2.72 5.94 -16.91
C ILE A 175 -2.98 4.44 -17.05
N ILE A 176 -2.26 3.63 -16.28
CA ILE A 176 -2.47 2.20 -16.13
C ILE A 176 -3.17 2.00 -14.80
N TYR A 177 -4.43 1.58 -14.82
CA TYR A 177 -5.16 1.24 -13.61
C TYR A 177 -5.29 -0.28 -13.52
N SER A 178 -4.66 -0.86 -12.51
CA SER A 178 -4.68 -2.29 -12.21
C SER A 178 -5.54 -2.56 -11.00
N THR A 179 -6.57 -3.41 -11.15
CA THR A 179 -7.34 -3.94 -10.02
C THR A 179 -6.99 -5.40 -9.78
N ASN A 180 -6.30 -5.61 -8.64
CA ASN A 180 -5.82 -6.92 -8.20
C ASN A 180 -6.99 -7.76 -7.66
N GLY A 181 -7.04 -9.04 -7.98
CA GLY A 181 -8.04 -9.99 -7.47
C GLY A 181 -7.47 -10.96 -6.42
N GLU A 182 -6.26 -10.72 -5.90
CA GLU A 182 -5.58 -11.62 -4.95
C GLU A 182 -4.70 -10.83 -3.95
N GLU A 183 -5.02 -9.56 -3.65
CA GLU A 183 -4.25 -8.75 -2.70
C GLU A 183 -4.26 -9.38 -1.31
N GLU A 184 -5.42 -9.71 -0.79
CA GLU A 184 -5.69 -10.32 0.52
C GLU A 184 -5.02 -11.71 0.71
N GLY A 185 -4.71 -12.37 -0.39
CA GLY A 185 -3.91 -13.59 -0.41
C GLY A 185 -2.41 -13.38 -0.44
N GLY A 186 -1.97 -12.12 -0.45
CA GLY A 186 -0.57 -11.72 -0.56
C GLY A 186 -0.08 -11.67 -2.00
N SER A 187 -0.95 -11.47 -2.99
CA SER A 187 -0.67 -11.20 -4.41
C SER A 187 0.35 -12.14 -5.06
N LYS A 188 0.34 -13.42 -4.72
CA LYS A 188 1.37 -14.38 -5.18
C LYS A 188 1.49 -14.46 -6.70
N THR A 189 0.36 -14.34 -7.39
CA THR A 189 0.30 -14.41 -8.85
C THR A 189 0.17 -13.04 -9.49
N ALA A 190 -0.30 -12.03 -8.74
CA ALA A 190 -0.30 -10.64 -9.17
C ALA A 190 1.08 -9.99 -9.09
N GLU A 191 2.04 -10.55 -8.34
CA GLU A 191 3.39 -9.98 -8.17
C GLU A 191 4.08 -9.73 -9.51
N ASP A 192 4.01 -10.68 -10.44
CA ASP A 192 4.58 -10.54 -11.78
C ASP A 192 3.86 -9.46 -12.60
N ILE A 193 2.52 -9.35 -12.46
CA ILE A 193 1.72 -8.32 -13.14
C ILE A 193 2.10 -6.94 -12.60
N VAL A 194 2.11 -6.75 -11.29
CA VAL A 194 2.46 -5.47 -10.65
C VAL A 194 3.91 -5.08 -11.00
N ALA A 195 4.84 -6.04 -11.00
CA ALA A 195 6.23 -5.80 -11.40
C ALA A 195 6.35 -5.37 -12.87
N GLU A 196 5.63 -6.07 -13.77
CA GLU A 196 5.58 -5.73 -15.21
C GLU A 196 5.05 -4.30 -15.42
N LEU A 197 3.92 -3.96 -14.78
CA LEU A 197 3.28 -2.66 -14.93
C LEU A 197 4.12 -1.54 -14.31
N SER A 198 4.77 -1.80 -13.18
CA SER A 198 5.68 -0.85 -12.53
C SER A 198 6.86 -0.48 -13.43
N GLN A 199 7.45 -1.45 -14.13
CA GLN A 199 8.55 -1.20 -15.06
C GLN A 199 8.15 -0.41 -16.31
N GLN A 200 6.84 -0.33 -16.61
CA GLN A 200 6.29 0.49 -17.69
C GLN A 200 5.94 1.90 -17.24
N SER A 201 6.04 2.21 -15.95
CA SER A 201 5.52 3.42 -15.33
C SER A 201 6.64 4.30 -14.80
N ASP A 202 6.38 5.61 -14.69
CA ASP A 202 7.31 6.58 -14.10
C ASP A 202 7.14 6.68 -12.58
N PHE A 203 5.91 6.49 -12.08
CA PHE A 203 5.58 6.42 -10.66
C PHE A 203 4.27 5.65 -10.43
N ALA A 204 4.02 5.24 -9.18
CA ALA A 204 2.82 4.53 -8.79
C ALA A 204 2.08 5.23 -7.64
N ILE A 205 0.75 5.13 -7.66
CA ILE A 205 -0.13 5.48 -6.54
C ILE A 205 -0.92 4.22 -6.18
N ILE A 206 -0.77 3.77 -4.95
CA ILE A 206 -1.52 2.65 -4.42
C ILE A 206 -2.79 3.22 -3.78
N MET A 207 -3.86 2.85 -4.38
CA MET A 207 -5.20 3.22 -3.98
C MET A 207 -5.72 2.11 -3.06
N ASP A 208 -5.23 2.10 -1.85
CA ASP A 208 -5.54 1.18 -0.77
C ASP A 208 -6.09 1.98 0.41
N VAL A 209 -6.59 1.30 1.44
CA VAL A 209 -7.28 1.91 2.59
C VAL A 209 -6.52 3.09 3.18
N ALA A 210 -7.19 4.21 3.27
CA ALA A 210 -6.64 5.42 3.87
C ALA A 210 -6.55 5.32 5.40
N ARG A 211 -5.76 6.19 5.97
CA ARG A 211 -5.68 6.35 7.42
C ARG A 211 -6.48 7.59 7.86
N PRO A 212 -7.04 7.58 9.08
CA PRO A 212 -7.84 8.71 9.58
C PRO A 212 -7.12 10.05 9.49
N ASN A 213 -7.90 11.13 9.43
CA ASN A 213 -7.40 12.50 9.40
C ASN A 213 -6.41 12.77 8.25
N TRP A 214 -6.81 12.45 7.02
CA TRP A 214 -5.98 12.62 5.83
C TRP A 214 -4.66 11.82 5.87
N GLY A 215 -4.64 10.74 6.64
CA GLY A 215 -3.46 9.90 6.76
C GLY A 215 -3.15 9.17 5.46
N ILE A 216 -1.86 9.11 5.12
CA ILE A 216 -1.29 8.34 4.01
C ILE A 216 -0.17 7.45 4.53
N VAL A 217 0.13 6.36 3.83
CA VAL A 217 1.24 5.48 4.21
C VAL A 217 2.46 5.79 3.33
N THR A 218 3.57 6.14 3.97
CA THR A 218 4.81 6.51 3.27
C THR A 218 5.92 5.49 3.41
N GLN A 219 5.76 4.51 4.31
CA GLN A 219 6.68 3.40 4.51
C GLN A 219 5.92 2.16 4.97
N ARG A 220 6.34 0.97 4.47
CA ARG A 220 5.84 -0.33 4.92
C ARG A 220 6.99 -1.28 5.19
N LYS A 221 6.84 -2.15 6.20
CA LYS A 221 7.82 -3.21 6.45
C LYS A 221 7.82 -4.21 5.30
N GLY A 222 9.01 -4.72 4.98
CA GLY A 222 9.17 -5.92 4.15
C GLY A 222 8.93 -7.19 4.96
N ASN A 223 8.85 -8.32 4.27
CA ASN A 223 8.53 -9.62 4.83
C ASN A 223 9.59 -10.67 4.45
N ALA A 224 10.04 -11.44 5.44
CA ALA A 224 10.85 -12.63 5.24
C ALA A 224 10.25 -13.82 6.02
N LYS A 225 10.32 -15.02 5.44
CA LYS A 225 9.79 -16.24 6.05
C LYS A 225 10.86 -17.32 6.02
N TYR A 226 11.04 -17.99 7.15
CA TYR A 226 12.01 -19.08 7.28
C TYR A 226 11.37 -20.28 7.95
N ARG A 227 11.88 -21.46 7.56
CA ARG A 227 11.68 -22.70 8.28
C ARG A 227 13.03 -23.17 8.79
N VAL A 228 13.15 -23.37 10.09
CA VAL A 228 14.31 -23.90 10.78
C VAL A 228 14.01 -25.33 11.15
N GLU A 229 14.81 -26.27 10.67
CA GLU A 229 14.71 -27.72 10.96
C GLU A 229 15.98 -28.13 11.67
N VAL A 230 15.80 -28.82 12.80
CA VAL A 230 16.90 -29.38 13.58
C VAL A 230 16.79 -30.89 13.55
N THR A 231 17.89 -31.54 13.15
CA THR A 231 18.05 -32.99 13.23
C THR A 231 19.02 -33.31 14.35
N GLY A 232 18.65 -34.27 15.18
CA GLY A 232 19.44 -34.78 16.27
C GLY A 232 19.46 -36.33 16.29
N LYS A 233 19.65 -36.89 17.43
CA LYS A 233 19.62 -38.37 17.65
C LYS A 233 18.72 -38.70 18.80
N GLY A 234 17.57 -39.31 18.49
CA GLY A 234 16.60 -39.78 19.49
C GLY A 234 17.06 -41.00 20.27
N GLY A 235 16.43 -41.21 21.43
CA GLY A 235 16.66 -42.40 22.27
C GLY A 235 15.98 -42.31 23.62
N HIS A 236 16.02 -43.40 24.37
CA HIS A 236 15.42 -43.48 25.71
C HIS A 236 16.18 -42.59 26.70
N HIS A 237 15.50 -41.58 27.26
CA HIS A 237 16.13 -40.54 28.08
C HIS A 237 16.98 -41.12 29.25
N GLY A 238 16.45 -42.07 30.01
CA GLY A 238 17.13 -42.64 31.17
C GLY A 238 18.31 -43.57 30.85
N ASN A 239 18.32 -44.21 29.67
CA ASN A 239 19.31 -45.24 29.33
C ASN A 239 20.37 -44.79 28.32
N ALA A 240 20.05 -43.85 27.45
CA ALA A 240 20.86 -43.53 26.28
C ALA A 240 21.17 -42.03 26.16
N SER A 241 20.95 -41.22 27.19
CA SER A 241 21.07 -39.76 27.13
C SER A 241 22.42 -39.25 26.66
N GLN A 242 23.53 -39.96 27.02
CA GLN A 242 24.88 -39.56 26.62
C GLN A 242 25.21 -39.84 25.13
N SER A 243 24.46 -40.73 24.49
CA SER A 243 24.64 -41.06 23.07
C SER A 243 23.62 -40.40 22.15
N CYS A 244 22.72 -39.58 22.70
CA CYS A 244 21.65 -38.89 22.01
C CYS A 244 21.96 -37.41 21.86
N ALA A 245 21.29 -36.76 20.89
CA ALA A 245 21.39 -35.33 20.64
C ALA A 245 19.98 -34.74 20.55
N ASN A 246 19.61 -33.91 21.54
CA ASN A 246 18.25 -33.39 21.66
C ASN A 246 17.98 -32.24 20.68
N ALA A 247 17.17 -32.50 19.67
CA ALA A 247 16.82 -31.54 18.65
C ALA A 247 15.99 -30.36 19.20
N ILE A 248 15.06 -30.60 20.13
CA ILE A 248 14.28 -29.51 20.77
C ILE A 248 15.19 -28.58 21.57
N HIS A 249 16.18 -29.13 22.26
CA HIS A 249 17.13 -28.31 23.04
C HIS A 249 17.95 -27.39 22.12
N GLN A 250 18.45 -27.91 20.99
CA GLN A 250 19.14 -27.07 19.96
C GLN A 250 18.19 -26.02 19.38
N LEU A 251 16.95 -26.41 19.04
CA LEU A 251 15.97 -25.48 18.50
C LEU A 251 15.67 -24.33 19.48
N ALA A 252 15.57 -24.58 20.77
CA ALA A 252 15.36 -23.56 21.78
C ALA A 252 16.48 -22.50 21.81
N TYR A 253 17.75 -22.94 21.68
CA TYR A 253 18.88 -22.01 21.49
C TYR A 253 18.74 -21.21 20.21
N THR A 254 18.42 -21.86 19.12
CA THR A 254 18.27 -21.18 17.83
C THR A 254 17.15 -20.15 17.86
N ILE A 255 16.01 -20.43 18.49
CA ILE A 255 14.91 -19.48 18.70
C ILE A 255 15.38 -18.29 19.54
N THR A 256 16.16 -18.52 20.59
CA THR A 256 16.70 -17.44 21.43
C THR A 256 17.62 -16.50 20.62
N GLU A 257 18.45 -17.05 19.74
CA GLU A 257 19.28 -16.27 18.84
C GLU A 257 18.45 -15.49 17.80
N LEU A 258 17.41 -16.12 17.23
CA LEU A 258 16.49 -15.45 16.31
C LEU A 258 15.83 -14.23 16.96
N GLN A 259 15.37 -14.34 18.22
CA GLN A 259 14.72 -13.24 18.93
C GLN A 259 15.66 -12.02 19.15
N LYS A 260 16.98 -12.24 19.21
CA LYS A 260 17.96 -11.14 19.32
C LYS A 260 18.07 -10.29 18.05
N LEU A 261 17.57 -10.79 16.91
CA LEU A 261 17.54 -10.08 15.64
C LEU A 261 16.44 -9.02 15.58
N ALA A 262 15.45 -9.07 16.46
CA ALA A 262 14.51 -7.99 16.66
C ALA A 262 15.25 -6.76 17.18
N SER A 263 15.36 -5.74 16.37
CA SER A 263 16.12 -4.52 16.72
C SER A 263 15.24 -3.28 16.58
N PRO A 264 15.42 -2.27 17.46
CA PRO A 264 14.77 -0.98 17.25
C PRO A 264 15.22 -0.36 15.93
N MET A 265 14.37 0.50 15.37
CA MET A 265 14.75 1.32 14.21
C MET A 265 16.00 2.15 14.51
N PRO A 266 16.80 2.48 13.47
CA PRO A 266 17.95 3.39 13.65
C PRO A 266 17.51 4.73 14.26
N GLY A 267 18.19 5.18 15.30
CA GLY A 267 17.91 6.42 15.98
C GLY A 267 17.75 6.25 17.49
N ASN A 268 17.37 7.33 18.17
CA ASN A 268 17.12 7.30 19.61
C ASN A 268 15.78 6.57 19.88
N PRO A 269 15.72 5.54 20.74
CA PRO A 269 14.47 4.89 21.13
C PRO A 269 13.40 5.85 21.67
N GLU A 270 13.80 6.97 22.27
CA GLU A 270 12.89 8.00 22.76
C GLU A 270 12.11 8.70 21.64
N ASP A 271 12.64 8.73 20.41
CA ASP A 271 11.99 9.31 19.23
C ASP A 271 10.78 8.48 18.77
N TYR A 272 10.64 7.27 19.27
CA TYR A 272 9.59 6.32 18.93
C TYR A 272 8.60 6.06 20.08
N THR A 273 8.64 6.87 21.12
CA THR A 273 7.58 6.83 22.15
C THR A 273 6.25 7.28 21.56
N ALA A 274 5.14 6.81 22.12
CA ALA A 274 3.80 7.23 21.69
C ALA A 274 3.64 8.76 21.66
N ALA A 275 4.25 9.46 22.64
CA ALA A 275 4.25 10.93 22.70
C ALA A 275 5.04 11.57 21.56
N ALA A 276 6.25 11.04 21.26
CA ALA A 276 7.10 11.56 20.19
C ALA A 276 6.47 11.30 18.80
N LEU A 277 5.88 10.11 18.59
CA LEU A 277 5.18 9.77 17.35
C LEU A 277 3.95 10.66 17.16
N LYS A 278 3.15 10.87 18.20
CA LYS A 278 2.02 11.80 18.18
C LYS A 278 2.43 13.24 17.89
N ALA A 279 3.53 13.71 18.49
CA ALA A 279 4.08 15.05 18.22
C ALA A 279 4.55 15.23 16.77
N ARG A 280 4.87 14.13 16.08
CA ARG A 280 5.25 14.09 14.64
C ARG A 280 4.04 13.86 13.73
N GLY A 281 2.82 13.90 14.26
CA GLY A 281 1.59 13.68 13.49
C GLY A 281 1.27 12.22 13.22
N ILE A 282 1.95 11.27 13.85
CA ILE A 282 1.62 9.83 13.78
C ILE A 282 0.56 9.57 14.84
N VAL A 283 -0.70 9.43 14.43
CA VAL A 283 -1.86 9.49 15.33
C VAL A 283 -2.08 8.18 16.08
N ASP A 284 -1.78 7.05 15.47
CA ASP A 284 -1.93 5.73 16.12
C ASP A 284 -0.59 5.08 16.40
N ALA A 285 0.06 5.57 17.45
CA ALA A 285 1.33 5.01 17.93
C ALA A 285 1.18 3.56 18.44
N GLY A 286 -0.01 3.09 18.73
CA GLY A 286 -0.28 1.74 19.23
C GLY A 286 -0.04 0.65 18.18
N GLN A 287 -0.19 0.96 16.90
CA GLN A 287 0.07 0.04 15.79
C GLN A 287 1.50 0.14 15.25
N PHE A 288 2.22 1.20 15.58
CA PHE A 288 3.57 1.41 15.12
C PHE A 288 4.59 0.76 16.06
N ILE A 289 5.19 -0.36 15.63
CA ILE A 289 6.32 -0.97 16.32
C ILE A 289 7.60 -0.49 15.63
N PRO A 290 8.36 0.45 16.23
CA PRO A 290 9.55 1.05 15.62
C PRO A 290 10.77 0.11 15.71
N GLN A 291 10.59 -1.14 15.33
CA GLN A 291 11.63 -2.16 15.36
C GLN A 291 11.40 -3.20 14.27
N ASN A 292 12.46 -3.84 13.86
CA ASN A 292 12.34 -5.10 13.14
C ASN A 292 11.69 -6.12 14.07
N THR A 293 10.72 -6.85 13.58
CA THR A 293 10.00 -7.85 14.39
C THR A 293 10.35 -9.25 13.94
N VAL A 294 10.58 -10.13 14.90
CA VAL A 294 10.79 -11.56 14.72
C VAL A 294 9.70 -12.30 15.45
N ASN A 295 8.94 -13.11 14.73
CA ASN A 295 7.90 -13.95 15.30
C ASN A 295 8.15 -15.41 14.94
N VAL A 296 8.32 -16.26 15.97
CA VAL A 296 8.27 -17.71 15.82
C VAL A 296 6.83 -18.13 16.06
N GLY A 297 6.08 -18.28 14.97
CA GLY A 297 4.63 -18.54 15.03
C GLY A 297 4.24 -20.00 15.12
N VAL A 298 5.14 -20.90 14.69
CA VAL A 298 4.92 -22.36 14.71
C VAL A 298 6.16 -23.05 15.25
N ILE A 299 5.96 -24.05 16.10
CA ILE A 299 7.01 -24.96 16.62
C ILE A 299 6.45 -26.38 16.65
N GLY A 300 7.29 -27.36 16.35
CA GLY A 300 6.89 -28.79 16.39
C GLY A 300 8.06 -29.77 16.42
N SER A 301 7.70 -31.03 16.67
CA SER A 301 8.57 -32.20 16.61
C SER A 301 7.69 -33.42 16.33
N THR A 302 8.25 -34.47 15.73
CA THR A 302 7.54 -35.77 15.59
C THR A 302 7.49 -36.58 16.89
N ASN A 303 8.23 -36.14 17.92
CA ASN A 303 8.26 -36.84 19.21
C ASN A 303 6.99 -36.56 20.02
N ASP A 304 6.31 -37.66 20.44
CA ASP A 304 5.08 -37.64 21.23
C ASP A 304 5.25 -38.17 22.65
N LYS A 305 6.49 -38.58 23.06
CA LYS A 305 6.76 -39.25 24.32
C LYS A 305 7.75 -38.48 25.19
N ILE A 306 7.35 -38.12 26.39
CA ILE A 306 8.17 -37.37 27.35
C ILE A 306 9.44 -38.12 27.78
N SER A 307 9.45 -39.46 27.72
CA SER A 307 10.61 -40.30 28.07
C SER A 307 11.60 -40.55 26.93
N VAL A 308 11.35 -39.94 25.77
CA VAL A 308 12.20 -40.06 24.57
C VAL A 308 12.86 -38.72 24.28
N ILE A 309 14.18 -38.73 24.06
CA ILE A 309 14.91 -37.58 23.54
C ILE A 309 14.52 -37.39 22.09
N PRO A 310 14.02 -36.20 21.69
CA PRO A 310 13.59 -35.94 20.32
C PRO A 310 14.76 -35.89 19.34
N GLY A 311 14.61 -36.62 18.23
CA GLY A 311 15.58 -36.64 17.14
C GLY A 311 15.32 -35.58 16.05
N ASP A 312 14.20 -34.90 16.11
CA ASP A 312 13.84 -33.80 15.19
C ASP A 312 13.10 -32.68 15.93
N ALA A 313 13.19 -31.47 15.40
CA ALA A 313 12.37 -30.33 15.79
C ALA A 313 12.37 -29.31 14.69
N PHE A 314 11.32 -28.47 14.61
CA PHE A 314 11.26 -27.38 13.66
C PHE A 314 10.53 -26.17 14.23
N CYS A 315 10.81 -24.99 13.63
CA CYS A 315 9.96 -23.82 13.80
C CYS A 315 9.80 -23.07 12.48
N GLU A 316 8.72 -22.27 12.41
CA GLU A 316 8.49 -21.32 11.31
C GLU A 316 8.54 -19.90 11.85
N VAL A 317 9.26 -19.06 11.12
CA VAL A 317 9.63 -17.71 11.54
C VAL A 317 9.17 -16.72 10.52
N ASN A 318 8.52 -15.66 10.98
CA ASN A 318 8.22 -14.48 10.17
C ASN A 318 9.00 -13.29 10.69
N ILE A 319 9.66 -12.56 9.78
CA ILE A 319 10.45 -11.38 10.10
C ILE A 319 9.97 -10.19 9.26
N ARG A 320 9.79 -9.04 9.91
CA ARG A 320 9.39 -7.78 9.26
C ARG A 320 10.45 -6.71 9.50
N CYS A 321 10.91 -6.06 8.42
CA CYS A 321 11.97 -5.04 8.43
C CYS A 321 11.54 -3.79 7.69
N PHE A 322 12.02 -2.60 8.13
CA PHE A 322 11.68 -1.32 7.51
C PHE A 322 12.60 -0.91 6.36
N THR A 323 13.85 -1.42 6.33
CA THR A 323 14.81 -1.05 5.29
C THR A 323 15.34 -2.29 4.57
N ILE A 324 15.76 -2.09 3.33
CA ILE A 324 16.37 -3.15 2.52
C ILE A 324 17.66 -3.62 3.16
N GLU A 325 18.47 -2.70 3.69
CA GLU A 325 19.74 -2.99 4.33
C GLU A 325 19.55 -3.88 5.57
N GLU A 326 18.59 -3.52 6.43
CA GLU A 326 18.25 -4.32 7.61
C GLU A 326 17.70 -5.69 7.24
N GLN A 327 16.85 -5.75 6.23
CA GLN A 327 16.30 -7.01 5.75
C GLN A 327 17.40 -7.95 5.24
N GLN A 328 18.36 -7.42 4.46
CA GLN A 328 19.50 -8.17 3.95
C GLN A 328 20.45 -8.60 5.09
N ARG A 329 20.73 -7.71 6.04
CA ARG A 329 21.55 -8.03 7.21
C ARG A 329 20.92 -9.17 8.02
N ILE A 330 19.64 -9.08 8.34
CA ILE A 330 18.92 -10.09 9.11
C ILE A 330 18.83 -11.42 8.33
N ASP A 331 18.60 -11.38 7.02
CA ASP A 331 18.60 -12.59 6.18
C ASP A 331 19.94 -13.34 6.26
N ALA A 332 21.05 -12.60 6.20
CA ALA A 332 22.37 -13.17 6.34
C ALA A 332 22.62 -13.75 7.76
N GLU A 333 22.20 -13.02 8.80
CA GLU A 333 22.34 -13.49 10.19
C GLU A 333 21.47 -14.72 10.48
N VAL A 334 20.23 -14.78 9.98
CA VAL A 334 19.37 -15.96 10.10
C VAL A 334 20.03 -17.16 9.45
N LYS A 335 20.53 -17.03 8.22
CA LYS A 335 21.22 -18.11 7.50
C LYS A 335 22.46 -18.60 8.23
N ALA A 336 23.21 -17.70 8.85
CA ALA A 336 24.42 -18.01 9.63
C ALA A 336 24.11 -18.82 10.91
N LEU A 337 22.88 -18.83 11.39
CA LEU A 337 22.47 -19.67 12.53
C LEU A 337 22.56 -21.16 12.21
N ALA A 338 22.58 -21.57 10.93
CA ALA A 338 22.77 -22.96 10.53
C ALA A 338 24.11 -23.55 11.05
N ASP A 339 25.12 -22.71 11.25
CA ASP A 339 26.44 -23.11 11.75
C ASP A 339 26.56 -23.02 13.28
N LYS A 340 25.56 -22.46 13.97
CA LYS A 340 25.58 -22.29 15.44
C LYS A 340 25.03 -23.51 16.16
N VAL A 341 25.72 -24.64 16.03
CA VAL A 341 25.39 -25.86 16.74
C VAL A 341 25.95 -25.82 18.15
N VAL A 342 25.05 -25.81 19.15
CA VAL A 342 25.36 -25.77 20.59
C VAL A 342 25.25 -27.18 21.21
N ILE A 343 24.33 -27.98 20.71
CA ILE A 343 24.14 -29.36 21.16
C ILE A 343 24.92 -30.32 20.25
N PRO A 344 26.02 -30.91 20.71
CA PRO A 344 26.82 -31.85 19.90
C PRO A 344 25.99 -32.97 19.31
N GLY A 345 26.21 -33.27 18.03
CA GLY A 345 25.46 -34.33 17.33
C GLY A 345 24.12 -33.89 16.74
N THR A 346 23.77 -32.58 16.83
CA THR A 346 22.66 -32.00 16.07
C THR A 346 23.18 -31.34 14.79
N SER A 347 22.25 -31.09 13.87
CA SER A 347 22.45 -30.21 12.69
C SER A 347 21.25 -29.32 12.50
N ILE A 348 21.50 -28.13 11.93
CA ILE A 348 20.46 -27.13 11.68
C ILE A 348 20.38 -26.92 10.17
N LYS A 349 19.16 -26.98 9.64
CA LYS A 349 18.86 -26.59 8.25
C LYS A 349 17.89 -25.42 8.26
N ILE A 350 18.23 -24.36 7.54
CA ILE A 350 17.37 -23.18 7.41
C ILE A 350 17.01 -23.03 5.94
N THR A 351 15.71 -22.93 5.69
CA THR A 351 15.13 -22.68 4.35
C THR A 351 14.24 -21.45 4.37
N GLY A 352 13.99 -20.87 3.20
CA GLY A 352 13.25 -19.62 3.08
C GLY A 352 14.16 -18.43 2.85
N GLY A 353 13.68 -17.25 3.16
CA GLY A 353 14.38 -15.98 2.91
C GLY A 353 13.42 -14.79 2.78
N ILE A 354 13.92 -13.75 2.14
CA ILE A 354 13.15 -12.55 1.82
C ILE A 354 12.03 -12.91 0.84
N VAL A 355 10.79 -12.55 1.20
CA VAL A 355 9.59 -12.75 0.36
C VAL A 355 9.25 -11.45 -0.36
N THR A 356 9.20 -10.33 0.38
CA THR A 356 8.82 -9.02 -0.17
C THR A 356 9.69 -7.95 0.48
N GLY A 357 10.25 -7.03 -0.33
CA GLY A 357 11.02 -5.90 0.16
C GLY A 357 10.16 -4.88 0.92
N PRO A 358 10.77 -4.02 1.73
CA PRO A 358 10.07 -2.89 2.34
C PRO A 358 9.74 -1.82 1.31
N MET A 359 8.62 -1.13 1.50
CA MET A 359 8.35 0.14 0.82
C MET A 359 9.07 1.24 1.59
N GLN A 360 10.13 1.79 1.01
CA GLN A 360 10.90 2.88 1.60
C GLN A 360 10.56 4.21 0.94
N LYS A 361 10.41 5.26 1.75
CA LYS A 361 10.17 6.61 1.25
C LYS A 361 11.44 7.17 0.60
N THR A 362 11.47 7.22 -0.73
CA THR A 362 12.54 7.84 -1.51
C THR A 362 12.38 9.36 -1.60
N ALA A 363 13.42 10.07 -2.01
CA ALA A 363 13.33 11.52 -2.26
C ALA A 363 12.30 11.87 -3.36
N GLN A 364 12.06 10.99 -4.32
CA GLN A 364 11.05 11.17 -5.35
C GLN A 364 9.64 10.90 -4.80
N ALA A 365 9.45 9.85 -3.99
CA ALA A 365 8.20 9.61 -3.29
C ALA A 365 7.85 10.79 -2.35
N GLN A 366 8.86 11.42 -1.70
CA GLN A 366 8.64 12.62 -0.88
C GLN A 366 8.03 13.77 -1.70
N LYS A 367 8.45 13.99 -2.95
CA LYS A 367 7.82 15.02 -3.80
C LYS A 367 6.34 14.72 -4.06
N MET A 368 5.97 13.44 -4.25
CA MET A 368 4.57 13.04 -4.40
C MET A 368 3.77 13.34 -3.13
N VAL A 369 4.34 13.03 -1.96
CA VAL A 369 3.77 13.37 -0.65
C VAL A 369 3.58 14.88 -0.50
N ASP A 370 4.58 15.69 -0.88
CA ASP A 370 4.52 17.15 -0.77
C ASP A 370 3.43 17.75 -1.66
N VAL A 371 3.21 17.19 -2.86
CA VAL A 371 2.10 17.59 -3.75
C VAL A 371 0.75 17.29 -3.09
N TYR A 372 0.55 16.07 -2.58
CA TYR A 372 -0.69 15.69 -1.90
C TYR A 372 -0.97 16.58 -0.67
N LYS A 373 0.05 16.76 0.20
CA LYS A 373 -0.05 17.64 1.37
C LYS A 373 -0.46 19.06 1.03
N ARG A 374 0.13 19.61 -0.02
CA ARG A 374 -0.18 20.96 -0.46
C ARG A 374 -1.61 21.07 -0.99
N ILE A 375 -2.06 20.11 -1.81
CA ILE A 375 -3.43 20.07 -2.31
C ILE A 375 -4.44 19.98 -1.18
N VAL A 376 -4.25 19.05 -0.25
CA VAL A 376 -5.14 18.91 0.92
C VAL A 376 -5.17 20.20 1.76
N LYS A 377 -4.01 20.85 1.94
CA LYS A 377 -3.93 22.12 2.66
C LYS A 377 -4.64 23.25 1.93
N GLU A 378 -4.45 23.36 0.62
CA GLU A 378 -5.06 24.42 -0.21
C GLU A 378 -6.58 24.26 -0.31
N GLU A 379 -7.08 23.04 -0.52
CA GLU A 379 -8.52 22.79 -0.77
C GLU A 379 -9.34 22.63 0.52
N TYR A 380 -8.76 22.08 1.58
CA TYR A 380 -9.49 21.71 2.79
C TYR A 380 -8.94 22.32 4.09
N GLY A 381 -7.81 23.05 4.03
CA GLY A 381 -7.17 23.60 5.21
C GLY A 381 -6.62 22.56 6.19
N ALA A 382 -6.61 21.29 5.78
CA ALA A 382 -6.22 20.15 6.62
C ALA A 382 -4.72 19.85 6.54
N GLU A 383 -4.22 19.15 7.55
CA GLU A 383 -2.86 18.62 7.56
C GLU A 383 -2.88 17.12 7.26
N VAL A 384 -1.95 16.66 6.44
CA VAL A 384 -1.80 15.24 6.09
C VAL A 384 -0.82 14.58 7.05
N ASN A 385 -1.26 13.47 7.65
CA ASN A 385 -0.44 12.66 8.53
C ASN A 385 0.27 11.55 7.74
N GLU A 386 1.58 11.42 7.91
CA GLU A 386 2.36 10.33 7.32
C GLU A 386 2.45 9.15 8.28
N TRP A 387 2.05 7.97 7.80
CA TRP A 387 2.08 6.74 8.57
C TRP A 387 3.19 5.81 8.10
N VAL A 388 3.65 4.98 9.04
CA VAL A 388 4.54 3.85 8.77
C VAL A 388 3.80 2.58 9.17
N ALA A 389 3.61 1.67 8.24
CA ALA A 389 2.79 0.48 8.44
C ALA A 389 3.60 -0.81 8.57
N GLY A 390 3.11 -1.74 9.38
CA GLY A 390 3.69 -3.08 9.54
C GLY A 390 3.18 -4.09 8.50
N GLY A 391 1.99 -3.83 7.92
CA GLY A 391 1.36 -4.64 6.87
C GLY A 391 1.95 -4.39 5.50
N LEU A 392 1.74 -5.34 4.60
CA LEU A 392 2.12 -5.27 3.19
C LEU A 392 0.92 -4.77 2.37
N THR A 393 1.22 -4.19 1.21
CA THR A 393 0.30 -3.94 0.10
C THR A 393 1.04 -4.14 -1.21
N ASP A 394 0.37 -3.92 -2.32
CA ASP A 394 1.04 -3.85 -3.62
C ASP A 394 2.07 -2.71 -3.69
N GLY A 395 2.01 -1.72 -2.77
CA GLY A 395 3.02 -0.69 -2.58
C GLY A 395 4.43 -1.21 -2.28
N ASN A 396 4.54 -2.33 -1.57
CA ASN A 396 5.82 -3.00 -1.36
C ASN A 396 6.43 -3.52 -2.66
N ARG A 397 5.60 -3.88 -3.64
CA ARG A 397 6.03 -4.42 -4.94
C ARG A 397 6.40 -3.32 -5.91
N THR A 398 5.54 -2.28 -6.02
CA THR A 398 5.80 -1.13 -6.89
C THR A 398 7.02 -0.33 -6.48
N ALA A 399 7.23 -0.12 -5.16
CA ALA A 399 8.35 0.64 -4.62
C ALA A 399 9.74 0.04 -4.92
N LYS A 400 9.80 -1.22 -5.34
CA LYS A 400 11.02 -1.85 -5.86
C LYS A 400 11.48 -1.25 -7.20
N PHE A 401 10.56 -0.70 -7.98
CA PHE A 401 10.79 -0.28 -9.36
C PHE A 401 10.61 1.22 -9.56
N VAL A 402 9.61 1.82 -8.92
CA VAL A 402 9.22 3.22 -9.12
C VAL A 402 8.89 3.91 -7.80
N PRO A 403 9.03 5.24 -7.72
CA PRO A 403 8.53 6.02 -6.60
C PRO A 403 7.04 5.73 -6.38
N THR A 404 6.68 5.44 -5.14
CA THR A 404 5.34 4.98 -4.78
C THR A 404 4.76 5.83 -3.65
N LEU A 405 3.51 6.25 -3.80
CA LEU A 405 2.66 6.85 -2.79
C LEU A 405 1.53 5.87 -2.47
N ASP A 406 1.16 5.70 -1.20
CA ASP A 406 0.26 4.62 -0.77
C ASP A 406 -0.82 5.12 0.20
N ALA A 407 -1.96 4.42 0.20
CA ALA A 407 -3.11 4.66 1.07
C ALA A 407 -3.81 6.02 0.79
N LEU A 408 -4.15 6.28 -0.47
CA LEU A 408 -4.88 7.48 -0.87
C LEU A 408 -6.39 7.30 -0.94
N GLY A 409 -6.91 6.15 -0.56
CA GLY A 409 -8.34 5.84 -0.61
C GLY A 409 -9.23 6.61 0.37
N VAL A 410 -10.47 6.18 0.48
CA VAL A 410 -11.48 6.72 1.41
C VAL A 410 -11.19 6.26 2.85
N GLU A 411 -11.60 7.02 3.86
CA GLU A 411 -11.39 6.62 5.26
C GLU A 411 -12.30 5.44 5.63
N ASN A 412 -11.67 4.34 6.04
CA ASN A 412 -12.34 3.12 6.46
C ASN A 412 -12.07 2.79 7.93
N TYR A 413 -12.88 1.89 8.47
CA TYR A 413 -12.84 1.46 9.86
C TYR A 413 -13.12 -0.03 9.95
N ASP A 414 -12.49 -0.69 10.92
CA ASP A 414 -12.72 -2.09 11.28
C ASP A 414 -12.58 -3.07 10.10
N GLU A 415 -11.62 -2.81 9.21
CA GLU A 415 -11.25 -3.70 8.09
C GLU A 415 -11.10 -5.15 8.54
N HIS A 416 -11.44 -6.11 7.70
CA HIS A 416 -11.36 -7.56 7.98
C HIS A 416 -12.31 -8.07 9.08
N THR A 417 -13.30 -7.28 9.49
CA THR A 417 -14.31 -7.68 10.49
C THR A 417 -15.74 -7.56 9.98
N ASP A 418 -16.70 -8.09 10.74
CA ASP A 418 -18.13 -7.93 10.46
C ASP A 418 -18.61 -6.47 10.62
N HIS A 419 -17.77 -5.59 11.16
CA HIS A 419 -18.06 -4.18 11.43
C HIS A 419 -17.35 -3.25 10.44
N GLU A 420 -16.83 -3.78 9.37
CA GLU A 420 -16.18 -2.98 8.33
C GLU A 420 -17.10 -1.91 7.79
N SER A 421 -16.59 -0.68 7.73
CA SER A 421 -17.34 0.50 7.29
C SER A 421 -16.44 1.56 6.68
N VAL A 422 -17.04 2.43 5.88
CA VAL A 422 -16.38 3.57 5.26
C VAL A 422 -17.14 4.87 5.59
N ASP A 423 -16.40 5.92 5.92
CA ASP A 423 -16.99 7.26 6.14
C ASP A 423 -17.21 7.97 4.80
N LEU A 424 -18.43 7.91 4.27
CA LEU A 424 -18.81 8.54 3.01
C LEU A 424 -18.72 10.08 3.04
N ASN A 425 -18.65 10.70 4.23
CA ASN A 425 -18.41 12.13 4.32
C ASN A 425 -16.99 12.50 3.81
N THR A 426 -16.08 11.56 3.77
CA THR A 426 -14.72 11.73 3.26
C THR A 426 -14.60 11.41 1.77
N ALA A 427 -15.59 10.77 1.15
CA ALA A 427 -15.53 10.30 -0.24
C ALA A 427 -15.28 11.46 -1.24
N VAL A 428 -16.13 12.48 -1.25
CA VAL A 428 -15.98 13.64 -2.16
C VAL A 428 -14.65 14.37 -1.96
N PRO A 429 -14.26 14.76 -0.72
CA PRO A 429 -13.00 15.46 -0.53
C PRO A 429 -11.77 14.61 -0.89
N ARG A 430 -11.75 13.30 -0.57
CA ARG A 430 -10.62 12.44 -0.89
C ARG A 430 -10.50 12.14 -2.38
N THR A 431 -11.62 11.82 -3.05
CA THR A 431 -11.65 11.67 -4.52
C THR A 431 -11.14 12.94 -5.22
N THR A 432 -11.53 14.11 -4.72
CA THR A 432 -11.04 15.39 -5.24
C THR A 432 -9.54 15.54 -5.03
N ALA A 433 -9.04 15.30 -3.82
CA ALA A 433 -7.62 15.41 -3.51
C ALA A 433 -6.79 14.42 -4.35
N PHE A 434 -7.26 13.17 -4.51
CA PHE A 434 -6.66 12.18 -5.39
C PHE A 434 -6.59 12.69 -6.85
N ALA A 435 -7.72 13.11 -7.42
CA ALA A 435 -7.76 13.54 -8.82
C ALA A 435 -6.84 14.75 -9.08
N LEU A 436 -6.84 15.75 -8.19
CA LEU A 436 -5.97 16.92 -8.31
C LEU A 436 -4.49 16.55 -8.14
N THR A 437 -4.17 15.63 -7.22
CA THR A 437 -2.81 15.12 -7.02
C THR A 437 -2.31 14.40 -8.27
N LEU A 438 -3.14 13.53 -8.83
CA LEU A 438 -2.84 12.81 -10.06
C LEU A 438 -2.56 13.77 -11.22
N ALA A 439 -3.43 14.79 -11.40
CA ALA A 439 -3.26 15.79 -12.45
C ALA A 439 -1.96 16.59 -12.30
N GLU A 440 -1.62 17.00 -11.08
CA GLU A 440 -0.42 17.77 -10.84
C GLU A 440 0.85 16.94 -10.99
N LEU A 441 0.87 15.71 -10.48
CA LEU A 441 2.00 14.79 -10.66
C LEU A 441 2.21 14.47 -12.14
N ALA A 442 1.15 14.29 -12.92
CA ALA A 442 1.23 14.10 -14.37
C ALA A 442 1.91 15.26 -15.12
N GLU A 443 1.93 16.47 -14.54
CA GLU A 443 2.58 17.65 -15.13
C GLU A 443 3.99 17.92 -14.58
N THR A 444 4.29 17.54 -13.33
CA THR A 444 5.43 18.09 -12.58
C THR A 444 6.43 17.06 -12.07
N PHE A 445 6.13 15.75 -12.15
CA PHE A 445 6.97 14.64 -11.64
C PHE A 445 8.37 14.51 -12.29
#